data_77a35abe61f2845f4050f313e1b7a4e3
#
_entry.id   77a35abe61f2845f4050f313e1b7a4e3
#
_cell.length_a   1.000
_cell.length_b   1.000
_cell.length_c   1.000
_cell.angle_alpha   90.00
_cell.angle_beta   90.00
_cell.angle_gamma   90.00
#
_symmetry.space_group_name_H-M   'P 1'
#
loop_
_entity.id
_entity.type
_entity.pdbx_description
1 polymer ?
#
loop_
_entity_poly.entity_id
_entity_poly.type
_entity_poly.pdbx_seq_one_letter_code
_entity_poly.pdbx_strand_id
1 'polypeptide(L)'
;MRLLLAAGTALVVLAACGGPEPEPVEEEQPVGFTNPVVDRDFPDPAVIEADGTYYAYATNSRAGNVPVMTSPDLVTWEPAGDAMPVLAPWVTGGRTWAPEIAVHGPDRYVLYYTALGTASGRQCVGRAVATSPAGPFVDESAEPLICQADAGGSIDASPFTDVDGARYLLWKNDGNAVGVDTWIYAQPLSEDGLTLVGSPAQLIKQDQPWEGTLVEAPFLWLRDGTYYLFYSANAYDRAEYAVGYAVCEGPLGPCSKPSSAPILASSDDAAGPGHCVLIEKDGRTWMVHHAWPPDSVGSALPGRTMWLTEVQWEDGVPVLDGPRASVAALP
;
A
#
# COMPACT_ATOMS: atom_id res chain seq x y z
N MET A 1 -80.76 18.85 -65.48
CA MET A 1 -81.23 18.72 -64.16
C MET A 1 -80.29 17.71 -63.46
N ARG A 2 -79.27 18.15 -62.82
CA ARG A 2 -78.24 17.26 -62.14
C ARG A 2 -78.34 17.48 -60.63
N LEU A 3 -78.70 16.42 -59.92
CA LEU A 3 -78.69 16.41 -58.43
C LEU A 3 -77.23 16.29 -57.94
N LEU A 4 -76.85 17.13 -57.02
CA LEU A 4 -75.65 17.02 -56.24
C LEU A 4 -75.95 16.39 -54.89
N LEU A 5 -75.37 15.22 -54.66
CA LEU A 5 -75.33 14.62 -53.34
C LEU A 5 -74.11 15.20 -52.55
N ALA A 6 -74.38 15.75 -51.39
CA ALA A 6 -73.37 16.15 -50.47
C ALA A 6 -73.10 14.97 -49.47
N ALA A 7 -71.84 14.51 -49.42
CA ALA A 7 -71.37 13.52 -48.47
C ALA A 7 -70.84 14.27 -47.22
N GLY A 8 -71.46 14.08 -46.11
CA GLY A 8 -70.96 14.59 -44.83
C GLY A 8 -69.97 13.63 -44.21
N THR A 9 -68.74 14.13 -44.01
CA THR A 9 -67.69 13.40 -43.33
C THR A 9 -67.77 13.68 -41.82
N ALA A 10 -68.11 12.68 -41.03
CA ALA A 10 -68.07 12.76 -39.55
C ALA A 10 -66.63 12.59 -39.07
N LEU A 11 -66.11 13.59 -38.44
CA LEU A 11 -64.77 13.62 -37.78
C LEU A 11 -64.94 12.96 -36.37
N VAL A 12 -64.43 11.75 -36.18
CA VAL A 12 -64.33 11.10 -34.88
C VAL A 12 -63.06 11.61 -34.21
N VAL A 13 -63.20 12.42 -33.15
CA VAL A 13 -62.09 12.83 -32.28
C VAL A 13 -61.88 11.74 -31.25
N LEU A 14 -60.81 10.96 -31.39
CA LEU A 14 -60.34 10.05 -30.35
C LEU A 14 -59.58 10.87 -29.31
N ALA A 15 -60.14 11.04 -28.13
CA ALA A 15 -59.43 11.58 -26.97
C ALA A 15 -58.47 10.50 -26.46
N ALA A 16 -57.16 10.67 -26.70
CA ALA A 16 -56.13 9.86 -26.06
C ALA A 16 -56.01 10.30 -24.59
N CYS A 17 -56.35 9.42 -23.65
CA CYS A 17 -55.98 9.56 -22.25
C CYS A 17 -54.49 9.31 -22.14
N GLY A 18 -53.68 10.34 -22.20
CA GLY A 18 -52.26 10.33 -21.81
C GLY A 18 -52.17 10.22 -20.29
N GLY A 19 -51.86 9.04 -19.76
CA GLY A 19 -51.36 8.91 -18.40
C GLY A 19 -49.99 9.59 -18.29
N PRO A 20 -49.58 10.01 -17.11
CA PRO A 20 -48.25 10.60 -16.92
C PRO A 20 -47.19 9.60 -17.41
N GLU A 21 -46.28 10.05 -18.27
CA GLU A 21 -45.09 9.31 -18.62
C GLU A 21 -44.30 8.97 -17.32
N PRO A 22 -43.84 7.73 -17.13
CA PRO A 22 -43.01 7.40 -15.99
C PRO A 22 -41.75 8.30 -16.05
N GLU A 23 -41.46 8.97 -14.92
CA GLU A 23 -40.19 9.70 -14.77
C GLU A 23 -39.06 8.71 -15.03
N PRO A 24 -37.98 9.13 -15.72
CA PRO A 24 -36.80 8.31 -15.91
C PRO A 24 -36.27 7.90 -14.52
N VAL A 25 -36.19 6.61 -14.26
CA VAL A 25 -35.51 6.08 -13.11
C VAL A 25 -34.05 6.48 -13.31
N GLU A 26 -33.54 7.44 -12.51
CA GLU A 26 -32.10 7.65 -12.40
C GLU A 26 -31.52 6.30 -11.98
N GLU A 27 -30.76 5.66 -12.87
CA GLU A 27 -29.90 4.54 -12.48
C GLU A 27 -28.96 5.09 -11.42
N GLU A 28 -29.13 4.65 -10.18
CA GLU A 28 -28.14 4.92 -9.12
C GLU A 28 -26.78 4.48 -9.67
N GLN A 29 -25.89 5.44 -9.87
CA GLN A 29 -24.49 5.16 -10.22
C GLN A 29 -23.96 4.18 -9.17
N PRO A 30 -23.27 3.11 -9.55
CA PRO A 30 -22.73 2.19 -8.57
C PRO A 30 -21.83 2.96 -7.62
N VAL A 31 -22.18 2.94 -6.33
CA VAL A 31 -21.39 3.53 -5.27
C VAL A 31 -20.17 2.66 -5.11
N GLY A 32 -19.04 3.02 -5.78
CA GLY A 32 -17.83 2.22 -5.78
C GLY A 32 -16.72 2.86 -6.59
N PHE A 33 -15.59 2.17 -6.67
CA PHE A 33 -14.43 2.60 -7.45
C PHE A 33 -13.82 1.46 -8.27
N THR A 34 -12.86 1.80 -9.12
CA THR A 34 -12.14 0.84 -9.96
C THR A 34 -10.66 0.81 -9.57
N ASN A 35 -10.11 -0.39 -9.37
CA ASN A 35 -8.67 -0.62 -9.28
C ASN A 35 -8.06 -0.87 -10.67
N PRO A 36 -6.76 -0.57 -10.84
CA PRO A 36 -5.88 0.06 -9.88
C PRO A 36 -6.26 1.53 -9.63
N VAL A 37 -6.14 2.00 -8.37
CA VAL A 37 -6.37 3.41 -8.05
C VAL A 37 -5.23 4.31 -8.55
N VAL A 38 -4.05 3.74 -8.82
CA VAL A 38 -2.96 4.38 -9.57
C VAL A 38 -2.51 3.43 -10.67
N ASP A 39 -2.91 3.72 -11.92
CA ASP A 39 -2.61 2.91 -13.11
C ASP A 39 -1.29 3.35 -13.77
N ARG A 40 -0.20 3.22 -13.04
CA ARG A 40 1.18 3.42 -13.47
C ARG A 40 2.13 2.75 -12.48
N ASP A 41 3.43 2.66 -12.84
CA ASP A 41 4.46 2.15 -11.93
C ASP A 41 4.51 2.98 -10.65
N PHE A 42 3.98 2.40 -9.57
CA PHE A 42 3.92 2.96 -8.23
C PHE A 42 4.08 1.83 -7.20
N PRO A 43 5.27 1.19 -7.17
CA PRO A 43 5.52 0.01 -6.38
C PRO A 43 5.79 0.33 -4.92
N ASP A 44 5.54 -0.67 -4.06
CA ASP A 44 5.82 -0.62 -2.62
C ASP A 44 5.15 0.62 -1.97
N PRO A 45 3.81 0.78 -2.13
CA PRO A 45 3.13 1.98 -1.70
C PRO A 45 3.03 2.06 -0.18
N ALA A 46 3.42 3.20 0.39
CA ALA A 46 3.10 3.61 1.75
C ALA A 46 2.08 4.75 1.72
N VAL A 47 1.12 4.75 2.63
CA VAL A 47 0.10 5.80 2.69
C VAL A 47 -0.03 6.31 4.12
N ILE A 48 -0.07 7.64 4.26
CA ILE A 48 -0.43 8.32 5.51
C ILE A 48 -1.57 9.30 5.26
N GLU A 49 -2.29 9.68 6.31
CA GLU A 49 -3.19 10.81 6.31
C GLU A 49 -2.56 11.97 7.10
N ALA A 50 -2.65 13.17 6.57
CA ALA A 50 -2.25 14.39 7.24
C ALA A 50 -3.20 15.52 6.83
N ASP A 51 -3.82 16.18 7.82
CA ASP A 51 -4.74 17.31 7.64
C ASP A 51 -5.86 17.06 6.62
N GLY A 52 -6.45 15.86 6.64
CA GLY A 52 -7.54 15.46 5.76
C GLY A 52 -7.11 15.17 4.31
N THR A 53 -5.80 15.04 4.05
CA THR A 53 -5.24 14.67 2.77
C THR A 53 -4.44 13.38 2.92
N TYR A 54 -4.63 12.43 2.02
CA TYR A 54 -3.82 11.22 1.95
C TYR A 54 -2.59 11.47 1.08
N TYR A 55 -1.45 10.97 1.53
CA TYR A 55 -0.17 11.02 0.82
C TYR A 55 0.31 9.60 0.58
N ALA A 56 0.55 9.24 -0.68
CA ALA A 56 1.13 7.97 -1.07
C ALA A 56 2.56 8.16 -1.55
N TYR A 57 3.47 7.28 -1.11
CA TYR A 57 4.89 7.28 -1.49
C TYR A 57 5.23 5.93 -2.12
N ALA A 58 6.23 5.91 -3.00
CA ALA A 58 6.62 4.68 -3.69
C ALA A 58 8.13 4.55 -3.89
N THR A 59 8.57 3.35 -4.19
CA THR A 59 9.91 3.05 -4.70
C THR A 59 10.25 3.95 -5.88
N ASN A 60 11.53 4.30 -6.03
CA ASN A 60 12.03 5.18 -7.07
C ASN A 60 11.56 4.76 -8.48
N SER A 61 11.24 5.75 -9.25
CA SER A 61 10.86 5.61 -10.65
C SER A 61 11.42 6.76 -11.48
N ARG A 62 10.94 6.93 -12.71
CA ARG A 62 11.25 8.14 -13.51
C ARG A 62 10.70 9.42 -12.88
N ALA A 63 9.76 9.33 -11.95
CA ALA A 63 9.17 10.47 -11.27
C ALA A 63 10.03 11.03 -10.12
N GLY A 64 11.01 10.28 -9.63
CA GLY A 64 11.92 10.74 -8.58
C GLY A 64 12.52 9.62 -7.75
N ASN A 65 13.25 10.00 -6.70
CA ASN A 65 13.80 9.07 -5.72
C ASN A 65 12.71 8.49 -4.82
N VAL A 66 11.75 9.32 -4.42
CA VAL A 66 10.57 8.95 -3.62
C VAL A 66 9.35 9.66 -4.24
N PRO A 67 8.75 9.08 -5.32
CA PRO A 67 7.54 9.63 -5.90
C PRO A 67 6.45 9.78 -4.84
N VAL A 68 5.77 10.93 -4.83
CA VAL A 68 4.65 11.20 -3.91
C VAL A 68 3.41 11.62 -4.70
N MET A 69 2.27 11.11 -4.27
CA MET A 69 0.94 11.48 -4.77
C MET A 69 0.05 11.89 -3.62
N THR A 70 -0.99 12.66 -3.90
CA THR A 70 -1.99 13.11 -2.92
C THR A 70 -3.39 12.69 -3.36
N SER A 71 -4.26 12.44 -2.38
CA SER A 71 -5.66 12.10 -2.59
C SER A 71 -6.55 12.68 -1.49
N PRO A 72 -7.77 13.14 -1.80
CA PRO A 72 -8.76 13.49 -0.80
C PRO A 72 -9.54 12.27 -0.28
N ASP A 73 -9.48 11.13 -0.97
CA ASP A 73 -10.47 10.05 -0.82
C ASP A 73 -9.90 8.61 -0.89
N LEU A 74 -8.58 8.43 -1.07
CA LEU A 74 -7.86 7.18 -1.34
C LEU A 74 -8.06 6.59 -2.75
N VAL A 75 -8.93 7.16 -3.56
CA VAL A 75 -9.29 6.67 -4.89
C VAL A 75 -8.75 7.57 -6.00
N THR A 76 -8.91 8.88 -5.82
CA THR A 76 -8.48 9.88 -6.80
C THR A 76 -7.11 10.42 -6.42
N TRP A 77 -6.09 10.06 -7.20
CA TRP A 77 -4.69 10.38 -6.89
C TRP A 77 -4.06 11.35 -7.89
N GLU A 78 -3.42 12.39 -7.38
CA GLU A 78 -2.69 13.38 -8.17
C GLU A 78 -1.19 13.38 -7.82
N PRO A 79 -0.28 13.46 -8.82
CA PRO A 79 1.14 13.55 -8.55
C PRO A 79 1.50 14.82 -7.76
N ALA A 80 2.31 14.67 -6.71
CA ALA A 80 2.77 15.79 -5.87
C ALA A 80 4.31 16.00 -5.94
N GLY A 81 5.03 15.22 -6.75
CA GLY A 81 6.45 15.40 -7.03
C GLY A 81 7.36 14.32 -6.47
N ASP A 82 8.58 14.68 -6.11
CA ASP A 82 9.59 13.83 -5.45
C ASP A 82 9.75 14.28 -4.01
N ALA A 83 9.37 13.43 -3.06
CA ALA A 83 9.47 13.75 -1.63
C ALA A 83 10.92 13.82 -1.13
N MET A 84 11.89 13.20 -1.84
CA MET A 84 13.32 13.19 -1.47
C MET A 84 14.22 13.47 -2.68
N PRO A 85 14.21 14.70 -3.23
CA PRO A 85 14.96 15.02 -4.44
C PRO A 85 16.49 14.98 -4.26
N VAL A 86 16.97 15.07 -3.02
CA VAL A 86 18.40 15.02 -2.68
C VAL A 86 18.65 13.81 -1.78
N LEU A 87 19.50 12.90 -2.22
CA LEU A 87 19.88 11.71 -1.47
C LEU A 87 20.98 11.99 -0.46
N ALA A 88 21.03 11.17 0.60
CA ALA A 88 22.06 11.25 1.63
C ALA A 88 23.48 11.01 1.08
N PRO A 89 24.55 11.51 1.74
CA PRO A 89 25.92 11.32 1.30
C PRO A 89 26.39 9.88 1.18
N TRP A 90 25.79 8.96 1.94
CA TRP A 90 26.11 7.53 1.93
C TRP A 90 25.47 6.76 0.77
N VAL A 91 24.52 7.34 0.02
CA VAL A 91 23.69 6.68 -0.97
C VAL A 91 24.27 6.75 -2.37
N THR A 92 24.27 5.61 -3.07
CA THR A 92 24.39 5.55 -4.53
C THR A 92 22.99 5.64 -5.15
N GLY A 93 22.74 6.65 -5.98
CA GLY A 93 21.41 6.94 -6.53
C GLY A 93 20.81 5.85 -7.42
N GLY A 94 19.49 5.96 -7.65
CA GLY A 94 18.72 5.11 -8.57
C GLY A 94 18.21 3.80 -7.98
N ARG A 95 18.34 3.60 -6.66
CA ARG A 95 17.85 2.42 -5.93
C ARG A 95 17.31 2.81 -4.56
N THR A 96 16.33 3.73 -4.54
CA THR A 96 15.62 4.12 -3.33
C THR A 96 14.30 3.34 -3.31
N TRP A 97 14.16 2.40 -2.35
CA TRP A 97 13.07 1.44 -2.33
C TRP A 97 12.23 1.58 -1.07
N ALA A 98 10.96 1.17 -1.17
CA ALA A 98 10.06 0.93 -0.07
C ALA A 98 10.11 2.04 1.01
N PRO A 99 9.75 3.29 0.66
CA PRO A 99 9.71 4.38 1.62
C PRO A 99 8.49 4.25 2.53
N GLU A 100 8.67 4.44 3.84
CA GLU A 100 7.56 4.57 4.78
C GLU A 100 7.72 5.77 5.70
N ILE A 101 6.59 6.34 6.14
CA ILE A 101 6.55 7.60 6.87
C ILE A 101 5.98 7.40 8.27
N ALA A 102 6.72 7.88 9.29
CA ALA A 102 6.18 8.09 10.63
C ALA A 102 5.74 9.54 10.81
N VAL A 103 4.53 9.74 11.32
CA VAL A 103 4.01 11.05 11.70
C VAL A 103 4.33 11.30 13.17
N HIS A 104 5.13 12.33 13.46
CA HIS A 104 5.57 12.69 14.81
C HIS A 104 4.91 13.98 15.34
N GLY A 105 3.88 14.46 14.66
CA GLY A 105 3.15 15.69 14.97
C GLY A 105 2.85 16.50 13.69
N PRO A 106 2.21 17.66 13.81
CA PRO A 106 1.72 18.40 12.65
C PRO A 106 2.82 18.86 11.69
N ASP A 107 4.01 19.16 12.21
CA ASP A 107 5.13 19.70 11.43
C ASP A 107 6.37 18.79 11.50
N ARG A 108 6.19 17.50 11.75
CA ARG A 108 7.32 16.58 11.86
C ARG A 108 6.99 15.20 11.28
N TYR A 109 7.66 14.88 10.20
CA TYR A 109 7.56 13.62 9.48
C TYR A 109 8.94 12.98 9.37
N VAL A 110 9.03 11.66 9.61
CA VAL A 110 10.26 10.88 9.44
C VAL A 110 10.01 9.85 8.34
N LEU A 111 10.77 9.96 7.27
CA LEU A 111 10.82 8.98 6.18
C LEU A 111 11.89 7.93 6.51
N TYR A 112 11.52 6.66 6.51
CA TYR A 112 12.45 5.55 6.44
C TYR A 112 12.46 5.03 5.01
N TYR A 113 13.64 4.76 4.47
CA TYR A 113 13.80 4.36 3.09
C TYR A 113 14.95 3.37 2.94
N THR A 114 14.87 2.51 1.96
CA THR A 114 15.97 1.63 1.56
C THR A 114 16.77 2.29 0.46
N ALA A 115 18.11 2.26 0.53
CA ALA A 115 18.96 2.73 -0.55
C ALA A 115 20.29 1.98 -0.63
N LEU A 116 20.91 1.98 -1.82
CA LEU A 116 22.21 1.37 -2.03
C LEU A 116 23.31 2.16 -1.34
N GLY A 117 23.92 1.58 -0.29
CA GLY A 117 25.04 2.17 0.41
C GLY A 117 26.33 2.10 -0.42
N THR A 118 26.94 3.25 -0.69
CA THR A 118 28.17 3.35 -1.50
C THR A 118 29.32 2.53 -0.90
N ALA A 119 29.48 2.58 0.42
CA ALA A 119 30.58 1.88 1.12
C ALA A 119 30.31 0.36 1.24
N SER A 120 29.08 -0.05 1.51
CA SER A 120 28.72 -1.46 1.73
C SER A 120 28.47 -2.23 0.43
N GLY A 121 28.06 -1.54 -0.64
CA GLY A 121 27.56 -2.18 -1.86
C GLY A 121 26.27 -2.99 -1.62
N ARG A 122 25.57 -2.74 -0.50
CA ARG A 122 24.32 -3.39 -0.09
C ARG A 122 23.20 -2.38 0.05
N GLN A 123 21.96 -2.85 -0.07
CA GLN A 123 20.80 -2.06 0.29
C GLN A 123 20.76 -1.90 1.81
N CYS A 124 20.61 -0.66 2.28
CA CYS A 124 20.60 -0.30 3.69
C CYS A 124 19.44 0.65 3.97
N VAL A 125 18.99 0.69 5.20
CA VAL A 125 17.91 1.58 5.64
C VAL A 125 18.48 2.94 6.05
N GLY A 126 17.93 4.00 5.48
CA GLY A 126 18.16 5.40 5.88
C GLY A 126 16.97 6.00 6.61
N ARG A 127 17.13 7.24 7.11
CA ARG A 127 16.05 8.06 7.67
C ARG A 127 16.26 9.51 7.26
N ALA A 128 15.16 10.16 6.91
CA ALA A 128 15.13 11.57 6.52
C ALA A 128 14.00 12.28 7.26
N VAL A 129 14.10 13.59 7.42
CA VAL A 129 13.08 14.40 8.12
C VAL A 129 12.53 15.49 7.23
N ALA A 130 11.25 15.83 7.43
CA ALA A 130 10.60 16.96 6.78
C ALA A 130 9.59 17.62 7.73
N THR A 131 9.22 18.86 7.42
CA THR A 131 8.14 19.60 8.09
C THR A 131 6.82 19.54 7.32
N SER A 132 6.82 18.89 6.15
CA SER A 132 5.65 18.67 5.31
C SER A 132 5.59 17.22 4.89
N PRO A 133 4.40 16.61 4.80
CA PRO A 133 4.26 15.24 4.31
C PRO A 133 4.72 15.09 2.85
N ALA A 134 4.58 16.11 2.01
CA ALA A 134 5.09 16.08 0.64
C ALA A 134 6.63 16.24 0.54
N GLY A 135 7.32 16.44 1.66
CA GLY A 135 8.75 16.74 1.69
C GLY A 135 9.06 18.24 1.45
N PRO A 136 10.29 18.59 1.04
CA PRO A 136 11.40 17.67 0.82
C PRO A 136 11.90 17.04 2.12
N PHE A 137 12.09 15.72 2.11
CA PHE A 137 12.76 15.01 3.19
C PHE A 137 14.27 15.13 3.03
N VAL A 138 14.96 15.38 4.14
CA VAL A 138 16.41 15.62 4.18
C VAL A 138 17.08 14.60 5.10
N ASP A 139 18.08 13.89 4.56
CA ASP A 139 18.98 13.01 5.30
C ASP A 139 20.41 13.53 5.10
N GLU A 140 20.98 14.13 6.14
CA GLU A 140 22.37 14.62 6.16
C GLU A 140 23.35 13.62 6.80
N SER A 141 22.89 12.40 7.12
CA SER A 141 23.73 11.40 7.77
C SER A 141 24.85 10.92 6.85
N ALA A 142 26.01 10.65 7.44
CA ALA A 142 27.16 10.08 6.73
C ALA A 142 27.03 8.55 6.53
N GLU A 143 26.15 7.91 7.30
CA GLU A 143 25.96 6.45 7.34
C GLU A 143 24.49 6.09 7.41
N PRO A 144 24.09 4.90 6.92
CA PRO A 144 22.72 4.41 7.05
C PRO A 144 22.33 4.18 8.53
N LEU A 145 21.02 4.14 8.80
CA LEU A 145 20.48 3.78 10.11
C LEU A 145 20.70 2.29 10.42
N ILE A 146 20.46 1.42 9.43
CA ILE A 146 20.62 -0.04 9.53
C ILE A 146 21.29 -0.57 8.26
N CYS A 147 22.35 -1.38 8.43
CA CYS A 147 22.98 -2.08 7.31
C CYS A 147 23.57 -3.41 7.77
N GLN A 148 22.82 -4.50 7.61
CA GLN A 148 23.26 -5.87 7.94
C GLN A 148 24.04 -6.46 6.73
N ALA A 149 25.18 -5.88 6.36
CA ALA A 149 25.91 -6.18 5.13
C ALA A 149 26.23 -7.67 4.96
N ASP A 150 26.62 -8.35 6.04
CA ASP A 150 26.93 -9.80 6.04
C ASP A 150 25.67 -10.67 5.85
N ALA A 151 24.48 -10.14 6.18
CA ALA A 151 23.19 -10.79 5.98
C ALA A 151 22.47 -10.30 4.69
N GLY A 152 23.22 -9.72 3.73
CA GLY A 152 22.73 -9.28 2.43
C GLY A 152 22.34 -7.80 2.36
N GLY A 153 22.16 -7.14 3.50
CA GLY A 153 21.66 -5.77 3.62
C GLY A 153 20.45 -5.69 4.53
N SER A 154 19.79 -4.53 4.55
CA SER A 154 18.56 -4.27 5.30
C SER A 154 17.61 -3.45 4.44
N ILE A 155 16.36 -3.90 4.29
CA ILE A 155 15.34 -3.29 3.43
C ILE A 155 13.96 -3.24 4.10
N ASP A 156 13.01 -2.58 3.46
CA ASP A 156 11.58 -2.57 3.82
C ASP A 156 11.34 -2.10 5.27
N ALA A 157 11.88 -0.93 5.60
CA ALA A 157 11.74 -0.37 6.93
C ALA A 157 10.33 0.18 7.16
N SER A 158 9.62 -0.32 8.17
CA SER A 158 8.26 0.07 8.52
C SER A 158 8.17 0.57 9.95
N PRO A 159 7.80 1.84 10.20
CA PRO A 159 7.65 2.39 11.53
C PRO A 159 6.33 1.98 12.17
N PHE A 160 6.36 1.75 13.48
CA PHE A 160 5.17 1.53 14.29
C PHE A 160 5.23 2.37 15.56
N THR A 161 4.11 3.01 15.92
CA THR A 161 3.95 3.72 17.19
C THR A 161 2.85 3.03 17.99
N ASP A 162 3.19 2.56 19.19
CA ASP A 162 2.26 1.88 20.08
C ASP A 162 1.35 2.88 20.81
N VAL A 163 0.31 2.37 21.47
CA VAL A 163 -0.69 3.18 22.20
C VAL A 163 -0.11 3.99 23.36
N ASP A 164 1.01 3.54 23.93
CA ASP A 164 1.74 4.27 24.99
C ASP A 164 2.73 5.31 24.45
N GLY A 165 2.83 5.43 23.11
CA GLY A 165 3.74 6.32 22.41
C GLY A 165 5.13 5.75 22.19
N ALA A 166 5.41 4.52 22.61
CA ALA A 166 6.66 3.82 22.27
C ALA A 166 6.76 3.59 20.76
N ARG A 167 7.95 3.77 20.21
CA ARG A 167 8.17 3.67 18.78
C ARG A 167 9.08 2.52 18.43
N TYR A 168 8.81 1.88 17.32
CA TYR A 168 9.52 0.71 16.82
C TYR A 168 9.77 0.87 15.31
N LEU A 169 10.85 0.28 14.84
CA LEU A 169 11.12 0.11 13.43
C LEU A 169 11.20 -1.37 13.13
N LEU A 170 10.41 -1.79 12.14
CA LEU A 170 10.50 -3.13 11.57
C LEU A 170 11.32 -3.05 10.29
N TRP A 171 11.99 -4.13 9.91
CA TRP A 171 12.70 -4.26 8.63
C TRP A 171 12.98 -5.73 8.34
N LYS A 172 13.47 -5.99 7.14
CA LYS A 172 13.96 -7.31 6.70
C LYS A 172 15.45 -7.25 6.44
N ASN A 173 16.21 -8.33 6.79
CA ASN A 173 17.53 -8.51 6.18
C ASN A 173 17.36 -8.97 4.72
N ASP A 174 18.20 -8.47 3.80
CA ASP A 174 18.13 -8.84 2.39
C ASP A 174 18.85 -10.18 2.11
N GLY A 175 18.49 -11.22 2.90
CA GLY A 175 19.14 -12.52 2.92
C GLY A 175 19.07 -13.25 1.59
N ASN A 176 18.01 -13.08 0.82
CA ASN A 176 17.85 -13.64 -0.52
C ASN A 176 18.92 -13.11 -1.50
N ALA A 177 19.47 -11.92 -1.30
CA ALA A 177 20.57 -11.39 -2.11
C ALA A 177 21.89 -12.17 -1.93
N VAL A 178 22.01 -12.94 -0.86
CA VAL A 178 23.23 -13.72 -0.53
C VAL A 178 22.95 -15.20 -0.21
N GLY A 179 21.68 -15.63 -0.36
CA GLY A 179 21.28 -17.03 -0.20
C GLY A 179 21.21 -17.52 1.25
N VAL A 180 20.85 -16.63 2.18
CA VAL A 180 20.55 -16.96 3.58
C VAL A 180 19.09 -16.66 3.91
N ASP A 181 18.61 -17.16 5.07
CA ASP A 181 17.25 -16.91 5.53
C ASP A 181 16.92 -15.40 5.58
N THR A 182 15.71 -15.07 5.20
CA THR A 182 15.16 -13.72 5.40
C THR A 182 14.37 -13.68 6.70
N TRP A 183 14.71 -12.73 7.56
CA TRP A 183 14.05 -12.47 8.81
C TRP A 183 13.40 -11.10 8.79
N ILE A 184 12.20 -11.01 9.31
CA ILE A 184 11.63 -9.74 9.74
C ILE A 184 12.09 -9.49 11.18
N TYR A 185 12.63 -8.28 11.40
CA TYR A 185 13.10 -7.79 12.68
C TYR A 185 12.22 -6.64 13.16
N ALA A 186 12.24 -6.40 14.47
CA ALA A 186 11.75 -5.17 15.09
C ALA A 186 12.74 -4.69 16.13
N GLN A 187 12.87 -3.37 16.29
CA GLN A 187 13.71 -2.76 17.32
C GLN A 187 13.08 -1.45 17.79
N PRO A 188 13.19 -1.10 19.09
CA PRO A 188 12.74 0.19 19.58
C PRO A 188 13.50 1.34 18.91
N LEU A 189 12.78 2.44 18.69
CA LEU A 189 13.32 3.73 18.27
C LEU A 189 13.39 4.70 19.45
N SER A 190 14.28 5.69 19.32
CA SER A 190 14.25 6.88 20.17
C SER A 190 12.94 7.67 19.98
N GLU A 191 12.60 8.52 20.92
CA GLU A 191 11.38 9.34 20.89
C GLU A 191 11.28 10.20 19.62
N ASP A 192 12.42 10.67 19.10
CA ASP A 192 12.48 11.45 17.86
C ASP A 192 12.46 10.59 16.58
N GLY A 193 12.48 9.25 16.70
CA GLY A 193 12.46 8.30 15.57
C GLY A 193 13.77 8.21 14.79
N LEU A 194 14.86 8.83 15.25
CA LEU A 194 16.08 8.95 14.43
C LEU A 194 17.18 7.95 14.79
N THR A 195 17.05 7.25 15.92
CA THR A 195 18.03 6.29 16.42
C THR A 195 17.39 5.00 16.90
N LEU A 196 18.08 3.90 16.71
CA LEU A 196 17.68 2.62 17.28
C LEU A 196 18.10 2.52 18.75
N VAL A 197 17.25 1.90 19.58
CA VAL A 197 17.49 1.71 21.02
C VAL A 197 17.46 0.21 21.35
N GLY A 198 18.39 -0.24 22.20
CA GLY A 198 18.47 -1.65 22.61
C GLY A 198 18.93 -2.57 21.47
N SER A 199 18.37 -3.78 21.43
CA SER A 199 18.74 -4.82 20.45
C SER A 199 17.55 -5.22 19.60
N PRO A 200 17.77 -5.63 18.34
CA PRO A 200 16.69 -6.11 17.48
C PRO A 200 16.15 -7.47 17.97
N ALA A 201 14.85 -7.66 17.83
CA ALA A 201 14.16 -8.93 17.96
C ALA A 201 13.88 -9.52 16.58
N GLN A 202 14.06 -10.83 16.42
CA GLN A 202 13.61 -11.58 15.26
C GLN A 202 12.14 -11.96 15.46
N LEU A 203 11.26 -11.58 14.53
CA LEU A 203 9.82 -11.83 14.60
C LEU A 203 9.42 -13.11 13.86
N ILE A 204 9.61 -13.12 12.54
CA ILE A 204 9.29 -14.26 11.67
C ILE A 204 10.34 -14.42 10.58
N LYS A 205 10.40 -15.63 9.99
CA LYS A 205 11.10 -15.91 8.74
C LYS A 205 10.23 -16.75 7.82
N GLN A 206 10.68 -17.04 6.61
CA GLN A 206 10.01 -17.98 5.71
C GLN A 206 10.07 -19.42 6.31
N ASP A 207 8.92 -19.99 6.60
CA ASP A 207 8.78 -21.34 7.17
C ASP A 207 7.48 -22.03 6.72
N GLN A 208 6.67 -21.37 5.88
CA GLN A 208 5.47 -21.92 5.27
C GLN A 208 5.74 -22.27 3.80
N PRO A 209 5.17 -23.37 3.25
CA PRO A 209 5.41 -23.76 1.86
C PRO A 209 5.08 -22.68 0.81
N TRP A 210 4.04 -21.89 1.04
CA TRP A 210 3.60 -20.83 0.13
C TRP A 210 4.54 -19.62 0.11
N GLU A 211 5.37 -19.44 1.13
CA GLU A 211 6.27 -18.28 1.24
C GLU A 211 7.51 -18.38 0.35
N GLY A 212 7.74 -19.56 -0.23
CA GLY A 212 8.91 -19.78 -1.06
C GLY A 212 10.21 -19.61 -0.28
N THR A 213 11.08 -18.70 -0.76
CA THR A 213 12.43 -18.52 -0.22
C THR A 213 12.61 -17.24 0.58
N LEU A 214 11.58 -16.41 0.70
CA LEU A 214 11.71 -15.11 1.40
C LEU A 214 10.38 -14.63 1.99
N VAL A 215 10.48 -13.86 3.08
CA VAL A 215 9.47 -12.96 3.60
C VAL A 215 10.00 -11.54 3.60
N GLU A 216 9.14 -10.54 3.40
CA GLU A 216 9.52 -9.12 3.31
C GLU A 216 8.35 -8.18 3.58
N ALA A 217 8.57 -6.87 3.45
CA ALA A 217 7.53 -5.84 3.55
C ALA A 217 6.70 -5.93 4.84
N PRO A 218 7.32 -5.87 6.04
CA PRO A 218 6.58 -5.93 7.29
C PRO A 218 5.73 -4.69 7.49
N PHE A 219 4.49 -4.87 7.97
CA PHE A 219 3.64 -3.79 8.45
C PHE A 219 2.93 -4.24 9.72
N LEU A 220 3.18 -3.54 10.85
CA LEU A 220 2.56 -3.89 12.13
C LEU A 220 1.30 -3.05 12.35
N TRP A 221 0.19 -3.72 12.66
CA TRP A 221 -1.10 -3.11 12.92
C TRP A 221 -1.64 -3.53 14.28
N LEU A 222 -2.03 -2.59 15.12
CA LEU A 222 -2.68 -2.87 16.40
C LEU A 222 -4.20 -2.66 16.25
N ARG A 223 -4.95 -3.73 16.57
CA ARG A 223 -6.41 -3.69 16.59
C ARG A 223 -6.94 -4.45 17.79
N ASP A 224 -7.83 -3.82 18.56
CA ASP A 224 -8.51 -4.44 19.72
C ASP A 224 -7.54 -5.13 20.68
N GLY A 225 -6.34 -4.56 20.85
CA GLY A 225 -5.28 -5.09 21.74
C GLY A 225 -4.47 -6.24 21.14
N THR A 226 -4.69 -6.61 19.88
CA THR A 226 -3.95 -7.65 19.17
C THR A 226 -3.00 -7.02 18.13
N TYR A 227 -1.74 -7.42 18.12
CA TYR A 227 -0.74 -6.98 17.14
C TYR A 227 -0.73 -7.93 15.96
N TYR A 228 -1.07 -7.41 14.80
CA TYR A 228 -1.05 -8.11 13.52
C TYR A 228 0.17 -7.66 12.72
N LEU A 229 1.07 -8.57 12.42
CA LEU A 229 2.20 -8.34 11.52
C LEU A 229 1.82 -8.84 10.13
N PHE A 230 1.47 -7.91 9.24
CA PHE A 230 1.31 -8.21 7.81
C PHE A 230 2.68 -8.29 7.16
N TYR A 231 2.84 -9.18 6.20
CA TYR A 231 4.09 -9.37 5.46
C TYR A 231 3.80 -9.91 4.07
N SER A 232 4.75 -9.75 3.17
CA SER A 232 4.70 -10.37 1.84
C SER A 232 5.69 -11.50 1.74
N ALA A 233 5.45 -12.43 0.82
CA ALA A 233 6.32 -13.58 0.60
C ALA A 233 6.39 -13.96 -0.88
N ASN A 234 7.38 -14.76 -1.25
CA ASN A 234 7.86 -15.01 -2.61
C ASN A 234 8.58 -13.81 -3.24
N ALA A 235 9.00 -13.92 -4.50
CA ALA A 235 9.67 -12.84 -5.21
C ALA A 235 8.63 -11.87 -5.79
N TYR A 236 8.85 -10.56 -5.58
CA TYR A 236 7.92 -9.50 -6.00
C TYR A 236 7.64 -9.47 -7.52
N ASP A 237 8.52 -10.03 -8.33
CA ASP A 237 8.42 -10.10 -9.79
C ASP A 237 7.74 -11.39 -10.30
N ARG A 238 6.97 -12.06 -9.42
CA ARG A 238 6.27 -13.31 -9.69
C ARG A 238 4.80 -13.22 -9.34
N ALA A 239 3.98 -14.00 -10.02
CA ALA A 239 2.55 -14.09 -9.72
C ALA A 239 2.27 -14.77 -8.36
N GLU A 240 3.22 -15.51 -7.82
CA GLU A 240 3.14 -16.15 -6.51
C GLU A 240 3.40 -15.19 -5.34
N TYR A 241 3.82 -13.93 -5.60
CA TYR A 241 3.93 -12.92 -4.55
C TYR A 241 2.58 -12.72 -3.89
N ALA A 242 2.55 -12.72 -2.57
CA ALA A 242 1.29 -12.72 -1.82
C ALA A 242 1.47 -12.16 -0.42
N VAL A 243 0.38 -11.74 0.20
CA VAL A 243 0.35 -11.21 1.57
C VAL A 243 -0.09 -12.28 2.55
N GLY A 244 0.64 -12.42 3.66
CA GLY A 244 0.25 -13.17 4.84
C GLY A 244 0.19 -12.31 6.08
N TYR A 245 -0.16 -12.91 7.22
CA TYR A 245 -0.07 -12.24 8.51
C TYR A 245 0.39 -13.18 9.62
N ALA A 246 0.95 -12.59 10.64
CA ALA A 246 1.24 -13.23 11.91
C ALA A 246 0.58 -12.43 13.04
N VAL A 247 0.33 -13.11 14.17
CA VAL A 247 -0.14 -12.49 15.41
C VAL A 247 1.02 -12.46 16.40
N CYS A 248 1.28 -11.29 16.98
CA CYS A 248 2.37 -11.07 17.92
C CYS A 248 1.84 -10.74 19.32
N GLU A 249 2.60 -11.11 20.37
CA GLU A 249 2.31 -10.74 21.76
C GLU A 249 2.61 -9.26 22.06
N GLY A 250 3.41 -8.64 21.19
CA GLY A 250 3.77 -7.22 21.24
C GLY A 250 4.65 -6.85 20.05
N PRO A 251 5.09 -5.58 19.94
CA PRO A 251 5.90 -5.11 18.82
C PRO A 251 7.25 -5.83 18.65
N LEU A 252 7.77 -6.42 19.70
CA LEU A 252 9.02 -7.20 19.70
C LEU A 252 8.78 -8.72 19.69
N GLY A 253 7.53 -9.15 19.43
CA GLY A 253 7.14 -10.55 19.43
C GLY A 253 6.99 -11.17 20.83
N PRO A 254 6.97 -12.50 20.95
CA PRO A 254 7.03 -13.47 19.85
C PRO A 254 5.80 -13.37 18.92
N CYS A 255 5.99 -13.81 17.66
CA CYS A 255 4.92 -13.83 16.67
C CYS A 255 4.65 -15.27 16.20
N SER A 256 3.40 -15.56 15.84
CA SER A 256 2.98 -16.85 15.28
C SER A 256 2.11 -16.65 14.05
N LYS A 257 2.26 -17.49 13.05
CA LYS A 257 1.47 -17.48 11.81
C LYS A 257 0.24 -18.38 11.97
N PRO A 258 -0.97 -17.84 12.05
CA PRO A 258 -2.18 -18.65 12.26
C PRO A 258 -2.68 -19.35 10.99
N SER A 259 -2.24 -18.91 9.80
CA SER A 259 -2.63 -19.47 8.52
C SER A 259 -1.45 -20.12 7.82
N SER A 260 -1.69 -21.25 7.13
CA SER A 260 -0.75 -21.92 6.25
C SER A 260 -0.90 -21.50 4.77
N ALA A 261 -1.68 -20.45 4.51
CA ALA A 261 -1.95 -19.89 3.18
C ALA A 261 -1.94 -18.36 3.26
N PRO A 262 -1.66 -17.66 2.14
CA PRO A 262 -1.77 -16.21 2.10
C PRO A 262 -3.22 -15.75 2.29
N ILE A 263 -3.40 -14.51 2.74
CA ILE A 263 -4.72 -13.85 2.87
C ILE A 263 -5.07 -12.99 1.67
N LEU A 264 -4.08 -12.60 0.87
CA LEU A 264 -4.25 -11.92 -0.41
C LEU A 264 -3.25 -12.52 -1.41
N ALA A 265 -3.75 -13.03 -2.53
CA ALA A 265 -2.96 -13.66 -3.59
C ALA A 265 -3.49 -13.22 -4.97
N SER A 266 -2.81 -13.63 -6.03
CA SER A 266 -3.25 -13.36 -7.41
C SER A 266 -4.69 -13.76 -7.68
N SER A 267 -5.37 -12.96 -8.47
CA SER A 267 -6.73 -13.18 -8.97
C SER A 267 -6.74 -13.10 -10.51
N ASP A 268 -7.93 -13.15 -11.11
CA ASP A 268 -8.10 -12.89 -12.55
C ASP A 268 -7.82 -11.41 -12.91
N ASP A 269 -7.96 -10.49 -11.94
CA ASP A 269 -7.85 -9.06 -12.15
C ASP A 269 -6.42 -8.54 -11.93
N ALA A 270 -5.63 -9.19 -11.05
CA ALA A 270 -4.27 -8.74 -10.69
C ALA A 270 -3.38 -9.90 -10.24
N ALA A 271 -2.09 -9.79 -10.51
CA ALA A 271 -1.09 -10.78 -10.16
C ALA A 271 -0.06 -10.26 -9.16
N GLY A 272 0.42 -11.15 -8.28
CA GLY A 272 1.47 -10.85 -7.31
C GLY A 272 1.16 -9.65 -6.41
N PRO A 273 0.01 -9.60 -5.69
CA PRO A 273 -0.28 -8.52 -4.77
C PRO A 273 0.65 -8.59 -3.56
N GLY A 274 1.16 -7.43 -3.13
CA GLY A 274 2.01 -7.39 -1.95
C GLY A 274 2.52 -6.02 -1.59
N HIS A 275 3.44 -5.98 -0.61
CA HIS A 275 3.98 -4.80 0.01
C HIS A 275 2.84 -3.85 0.44
N CYS A 276 2.15 -4.22 1.49
CA CYS A 276 0.93 -3.56 1.91
C CYS A 276 1.11 -2.69 3.15
N VAL A 277 0.31 -1.64 3.21
CA VAL A 277 0.03 -0.87 4.43
C VAL A 277 -1.47 -0.85 4.68
N LEU A 278 -1.88 -0.69 5.93
CA LEU A 278 -3.29 -0.54 6.29
C LEU A 278 -3.59 0.91 6.67
N ILE A 279 -4.78 1.35 6.30
CA ILE A 279 -5.31 2.66 6.68
C ILE A 279 -6.78 2.55 7.07
N GLU A 280 -7.19 3.29 8.09
CA GLU A 280 -8.61 3.42 8.46
C GLU A 280 -9.23 4.63 7.78
N LYS A 281 -10.42 4.44 7.23
CA LYS A 281 -11.26 5.52 6.72
C LYS A 281 -12.74 5.16 6.94
N ASP A 282 -13.48 6.09 7.53
CA ASP A 282 -14.92 5.98 7.80
C ASP A 282 -15.32 4.69 8.55
N GLY A 283 -14.45 4.25 9.49
CA GLY A 283 -14.66 3.05 10.32
C GLY A 283 -14.40 1.73 9.60
N ARG A 284 -13.80 1.77 8.41
CA ARG A 284 -13.39 0.60 7.62
C ARG A 284 -11.86 0.55 7.52
N THR A 285 -11.32 -0.65 7.46
CA THR A 285 -9.88 -0.88 7.27
C THR A 285 -9.61 -1.17 5.80
N TRP A 286 -8.67 -0.46 5.21
CA TRP A 286 -8.26 -0.62 3.82
C TRP A 286 -6.80 -1.03 3.75
N MET A 287 -6.51 -2.02 2.92
CA MET A 287 -5.15 -2.40 2.55
C MET A 287 -4.79 -1.73 1.23
N VAL A 288 -3.79 -0.86 1.27
CA VAL A 288 -3.13 -0.34 0.08
C VAL A 288 -1.96 -1.28 -0.24
N HIS A 289 -1.86 -1.74 -1.47
CA HIS A 289 -0.82 -2.66 -1.89
C HIS A 289 -0.48 -2.44 -3.37
N HIS A 290 0.63 -2.97 -3.82
CA HIS A 290 0.86 -3.04 -5.26
C HIS A 290 0.38 -4.38 -5.84
N ALA A 291 0.15 -4.40 -7.16
CA ALA A 291 0.01 -5.63 -7.94
C ALA A 291 0.42 -5.39 -9.38
N TRP A 292 0.71 -6.46 -10.10
CA TRP A 292 0.96 -6.46 -11.54
C TRP A 292 -0.35 -6.64 -12.31
N PRO A 293 -0.51 -6.03 -13.51
CA PRO A 293 -1.47 -6.53 -14.47
C PRO A 293 -1.13 -8.00 -14.81
N PRO A 294 -2.11 -8.92 -14.91
CA PRO A 294 -1.86 -10.36 -15.05
C PRO A 294 -0.96 -10.73 -16.22
N ASP A 295 -1.08 -10.00 -17.35
CA ASP A 295 -0.30 -10.25 -18.58
C ASP A 295 1.10 -9.59 -18.57
N SER A 296 1.48 -8.89 -17.49
CA SER A 296 2.67 -8.03 -17.45
C SER A 296 3.54 -8.25 -16.21
N VAL A 297 3.42 -9.40 -15.56
CA VAL A 297 4.22 -9.74 -14.37
C VAL A 297 5.73 -9.63 -14.67
N GLY A 298 6.46 -8.90 -13.83
CA GLY A 298 7.89 -8.65 -13.98
C GLY A 298 8.26 -7.64 -15.08
N SER A 299 7.28 -7.02 -15.74
CA SER A 299 7.52 -6.04 -16.81
C SER A 299 7.74 -4.63 -16.26
N ALA A 300 8.72 -3.90 -16.83
CA ALA A 300 8.98 -2.51 -16.45
C ALA A 300 7.83 -1.54 -16.80
N LEU A 301 6.95 -1.93 -17.72
CA LEU A 301 5.77 -1.16 -18.12
C LEU A 301 4.55 -2.09 -18.24
N PRO A 302 3.41 -1.72 -17.67
CA PRO A 302 3.15 -0.50 -16.90
C PRO A 302 3.85 -0.48 -15.52
N GLY A 303 4.49 -1.56 -15.08
CA GLY A 303 5.08 -1.72 -13.76
C GLY A 303 4.08 -2.28 -12.75
N ARG A 304 4.36 -2.12 -11.47
CA ARG A 304 3.46 -2.47 -10.36
C ARG A 304 2.52 -1.29 -10.12
N THR A 305 1.23 -1.53 -10.21
CA THR A 305 0.19 -0.51 -10.00
C THR A 305 -0.30 -0.51 -8.56
N MET A 306 -0.85 0.60 -8.06
CA MET A 306 -1.37 0.69 -6.69
C MET A 306 -2.86 0.31 -6.63
N TRP A 307 -3.19 -0.55 -5.70
CA TRP A 307 -4.51 -1.14 -5.48
C TRP A 307 -5.02 -0.86 -4.07
N LEU A 308 -6.33 -0.88 -3.91
CA LEU A 308 -7.01 -0.72 -2.64
C LEU A 308 -8.00 -1.88 -2.43
N THR A 309 -7.83 -2.62 -1.34
CA THR A 309 -8.68 -3.78 -0.98
C THR A 309 -9.19 -3.60 0.45
N GLU A 310 -10.49 -3.78 0.67
CA GLU A 310 -11.05 -3.72 2.03
C GLU A 310 -10.59 -4.93 2.85
N VAL A 311 -10.20 -4.68 4.10
CA VAL A 311 -9.93 -5.72 5.10
C VAL A 311 -11.15 -5.86 5.99
N GLN A 312 -11.87 -6.94 5.83
CA GLN A 312 -12.95 -7.32 6.74
C GLN A 312 -12.38 -8.08 7.93
N TRP A 313 -12.97 -7.88 9.10
CA TRP A 313 -12.52 -8.53 10.32
C TRP A 313 -13.61 -9.48 10.83
N GLU A 314 -13.35 -10.79 10.73
CA GLU A 314 -14.25 -11.85 11.19
C GLU A 314 -13.66 -12.53 12.43
N ASP A 315 -14.26 -12.30 13.59
CA ASP A 315 -13.76 -12.82 14.87
C ASP A 315 -12.25 -12.55 15.12
N GLY A 316 -11.77 -11.38 14.72
CA GLY A 316 -10.37 -10.98 14.81
C GLY A 316 -9.46 -11.55 13.72
N VAL A 317 -10.00 -12.21 12.71
CA VAL A 317 -9.25 -12.70 11.55
C VAL A 317 -9.39 -11.70 10.38
N PRO A 318 -8.29 -11.24 9.77
CA PRO A 318 -8.37 -10.39 8.57
C PRO A 318 -8.78 -11.24 7.36
N VAL A 319 -9.86 -10.83 6.69
CA VAL A 319 -10.41 -11.46 5.49
C VAL A 319 -10.43 -10.45 4.36
N LEU A 320 -9.88 -10.81 3.21
CA LEU A 320 -9.84 -9.98 2.02
C LEU A 320 -10.51 -10.70 0.84
N ASP A 321 -11.37 -9.98 0.13
CA ASP A 321 -11.97 -10.42 -1.13
C ASP A 321 -11.30 -9.64 -2.27
N GLY A 322 -10.18 -10.14 -2.76
CA GLY A 322 -9.41 -9.42 -3.79
C GLY A 322 -8.08 -10.09 -4.13
N PRO A 323 -7.24 -9.37 -4.93
CA PRO A 323 -7.52 -8.06 -5.52
C PRO A 323 -8.65 -8.12 -6.57
N ARG A 324 -9.52 -7.10 -6.60
CA ARG A 324 -10.62 -6.96 -7.56
C ARG A 324 -10.54 -5.63 -8.31
N ALA A 325 -10.77 -5.67 -9.63
CA ALA A 325 -10.80 -4.47 -10.46
C ALA A 325 -11.98 -3.55 -10.12
N SER A 326 -13.13 -4.12 -9.77
CA SER A 326 -14.32 -3.35 -9.36
C SER A 326 -14.62 -3.57 -7.89
N VAL A 327 -14.71 -2.49 -7.12
CA VAL A 327 -15.04 -2.50 -5.69
C VAL A 327 -16.35 -1.75 -5.49
N ALA A 328 -17.35 -2.46 -4.94
CA ALA A 328 -18.73 -1.95 -4.83
C ALA A 328 -18.96 -0.93 -3.71
N ALA A 329 -17.92 -0.57 -2.95
CA ALA A 329 -18.02 0.38 -1.86
C ALA A 329 -16.90 1.42 -1.95
N LEU A 330 -17.17 2.65 -1.53
CA LEU A 330 -16.16 3.70 -1.38
C LEU A 330 -15.43 3.55 -0.04
N PRO A 331 -14.14 3.89 0.01
CA PRO A 331 -13.42 3.97 1.26
C PRO A 331 -13.92 5.11 2.16
#